data_3d3a997dc50bd76e398979018444bd8e
#
_entry.id   3d3a997dc50bd76e398979018444bd8e
#
_cell.length_a   1.000
_cell.length_b   1.000
_cell.length_c   1.000
_cell.angle_alpha   90.00
_cell.angle_beta   90.00
_cell.angle_gamma   90.00
#
_symmetry.space_group_name_H-M   'P 1'
#
loop_
_entity.id
_entity.type
_entity.pdbx_description
1 polymer ?
#
loop_
_entity_poly.entity_id
_entity_poly.type
_entity_poly.pdbx_seq_one_letter_code
_entity_poly.pdbx_strand_id
1 'polypeptide(L)'
;VELITIFFPSYPLTLKSTRDMIEKVNISQAMNQCQIVTDTNYVYVELADGSRGKIKKSDLANVMNTLIGGLFPKLFSTPSAGNVKGFIIRTAISTAQYRAIRLQCSIGFNQNNMSNENFSVNIKYWENKFADSRLSKENYSSTICNYIVCYVDNDNTFSFYLNSKYPNHSGGYLMLYAISNVNGNKNQILSMEAVTSEYVIGSHSKENKITIS
;
A
#
# COMPACT_ATOMS: atom_id res chain seq x y z
N VAL A 1 -22.83 2.78 2.25
CA VAL A 1 -21.74 2.09 2.98
C VAL A 1 -22.38 1.00 3.80
N GLU A 2 -22.33 -0.23 3.30
CA GLU A 2 -22.87 -1.38 4.03
C GLU A 2 -21.88 -1.79 5.12
N LEU A 3 -22.37 -1.83 6.36
CA LEU A 3 -21.60 -2.32 7.51
C LEU A 3 -21.62 -3.85 7.47
N ILE A 4 -20.46 -4.45 7.28
CA ILE A 4 -20.30 -5.91 7.44
C ILE A 4 -20.09 -6.18 8.94
N THR A 5 -21.10 -6.75 9.57
CA THR A 5 -20.99 -7.22 10.94
C THR A 5 -20.50 -8.67 10.92
N ILE A 6 -19.32 -8.93 11.45
CA ILE A 6 -18.77 -10.28 11.59
C ILE A 6 -19.25 -10.87 12.90
N PHE A 7 -20.13 -11.88 12.83
CA PHE A 7 -20.58 -12.62 14.01
C PHE A 7 -19.85 -13.95 14.14
N PHE A 8 -19.41 -14.25 15.34
CA PHE A 8 -19.03 -15.62 15.71
C PHE A 8 -20.30 -16.51 15.76
N PRO A 9 -20.21 -17.79 15.37
CA PRO A 9 -21.37 -18.65 15.32
C PRO A 9 -22.01 -18.76 16.71
N SER A 10 -23.18 -18.15 16.87
CA SER A 10 -24.04 -18.49 17.98
C SER A 10 -24.70 -19.84 17.68
N TYR A 11 -24.49 -20.82 18.54
CA TYR A 11 -25.25 -22.07 18.48
C TYR A 11 -26.75 -21.79 18.48
N PRO A 12 -27.55 -22.55 17.72
CA PRO A 12 -28.98 -22.35 17.72
C PRO A 12 -29.51 -22.64 19.13
N LEU A 13 -29.92 -21.58 19.84
CA LEU A 13 -30.72 -21.73 21.04
C LEU A 13 -32.10 -22.24 20.63
N THR A 14 -32.31 -23.54 20.72
CA THR A 14 -33.67 -24.10 20.68
C THR A 14 -34.38 -23.60 21.92
N LEU A 15 -35.23 -22.59 21.72
CA LEU A 15 -36.21 -22.17 22.73
C LEU A 15 -37.18 -23.33 22.98
N LYS A 16 -36.88 -24.15 24.00
CA LYS A 16 -37.92 -24.98 24.63
C LYS A 16 -38.79 -24.06 25.48
N SER A 17 -40.05 -24.10 25.15
CA SER A 17 -41.22 -23.52 25.79
C SER A 17 -41.02 -23.12 27.25
N THR A 18 -41.19 -21.80 27.49
CA THR A 18 -41.86 -21.17 28.63
C THR A 18 -41.84 -21.88 29.95
N ARG A 19 -41.01 -21.44 30.86
CA ARG A 19 -41.05 -21.39 32.33
C ARG A 19 -39.80 -21.83 33.05
N ASP A 20 -38.79 -22.31 32.42
CA ASP A 20 -37.58 -22.70 33.09
C ASP A 20 -36.43 -21.76 32.71
N MET A 21 -36.03 -20.99 33.72
CA MET A 21 -34.77 -20.30 33.91
C MET A 21 -34.01 -19.95 32.62
N ILE A 22 -33.94 -18.68 32.36
CA ILE A 22 -32.89 -18.10 31.52
C ILE A 22 -31.55 -18.51 32.13
N GLU A 23 -31.01 -19.62 31.70
CA GLU A 23 -29.62 -19.95 31.98
C GLU A 23 -28.81 -18.84 31.35
N LYS A 24 -28.24 -17.98 32.20
CA LYS A 24 -27.29 -16.97 31.76
C LYS A 24 -26.10 -17.74 31.17
N VAL A 25 -26.11 -17.94 29.88
CA VAL A 25 -24.96 -18.51 29.19
C VAL A 25 -23.80 -17.56 29.47
N ASN A 26 -22.87 -18.03 30.28
CA ASN A 26 -21.67 -17.27 30.56
C ASN A 26 -20.88 -17.22 29.26
N ILE A 27 -20.85 -16.06 28.61
CA ILE A 27 -20.16 -15.82 27.34
C ILE A 27 -18.71 -16.31 27.39
N SER A 28 -18.06 -16.18 28.56
CA SER A 28 -16.70 -16.69 28.79
C SER A 28 -16.62 -18.22 28.71
N GLN A 29 -17.65 -18.93 29.17
CA GLN A 29 -17.71 -20.40 29.08
C GLN A 29 -18.01 -20.84 27.64
N ALA A 30 -18.89 -20.14 26.96
CA ALA A 30 -19.17 -20.42 25.54
C ALA A 30 -17.91 -20.15 24.67
N MET A 31 -17.17 -19.09 24.94
CA MET A 31 -15.91 -18.80 24.24
C MET A 31 -14.82 -19.84 24.53
N ASN A 32 -14.74 -20.36 25.77
CA ASN A 32 -13.77 -21.40 26.11
C ASN A 32 -14.10 -22.78 25.49
N GLN A 33 -15.35 -22.98 25.06
CA GLN A 33 -15.78 -24.19 24.34
C GLN A 33 -15.64 -24.07 22.82
N CYS A 34 -15.39 -22.85 22.31
CA CYS A 34 -15.12 -22.65 20.91
C CYS A 34 -13.77 -23.27 20.57
N GLN A 35 -13.77 -24.28 19.73
CA GLN A 35 -12.54 -24.83 19.18
C GLN A 35 -11.80 -23.75 18.40
N ILE A 36 -10.56 -23.46 18.80
CA ILE A 36 -9.70 -22.56 18.01
C ILE A 36 -9.35 -23.31 16.73
N VAL A 37 -10.03 -22.96 15.67
CA VAL A 37 -9.74 -23.52 14.34
C VAL A 37 -8.62 -22.70 13.74
N THR A 38 -7.42 -23.26 13.72
CA THR A 38 -6.21 -22.59 13.19
C THR A 38 -6.19 -22.51 11.67
N ASP A 39 -6.99 -23.35 10.99
CA ASP A 39 -7.09 -23.33 9.54
C ASP A 39 -8.51 -23.68 9.07
N THR A 40 -9.25 -22.68 8.64
CA THR A 40 -10.53 -22.82 7.92
C THR A 40 -10.40 -22.16 6.56
N ASN A 41 -10.90 -22.83 5.52
CA ASN A 41 -10.92 -22.23 4.18
C ASN A 41 -12.00 -21.14 4.03
N TYR A 42 -12.87 -21.00 5.01
CA TYR A 42 -14.04 -20.12 4.96
C TYR A 42 -14.24 -19.36 6.28
N VAL A 43 -14.76 -18.15 6.16
CA VAL A 43 -15.29 -17.35 7.26
C VAL A 43 -16.81 -17.26 7.09
N TYR A 44 -17.55 -17.48 8.16
CA TYR A 44 -19.00 -17.29 8.14
C TYR A 44 -19.34 -15.82 8.30
N VAL A 45 -20.27 -15.35 7.49
CA VAL A 45 -20.74 -13.96 7.46
C VAL A 45 -22.25 -13.92 7.54
N GLU A 46 -22.80 -12.88 8.15
CA GLU A 46 -24.21 -12.54 8.08
C GLU A 46 -24.39 -11.45 7.03
N LEU A 47 -25.30 -11.68 6.09
CA LEU A 47 -25.61 -10.74 5.04
C LEU A 47 -26.59 -9.66 5.52
N ALA A 48 -26.70 -8.56 4.79
CA ALA A 48 -27.57 -7.44 5.16
C ALA A 48 -29.05 -7.81 5.28
N ASP A 49 -29.48 -8.89 4.61
CA ASP A 49 -30.84 -9.44 4.68
C ASP A 49 -31.05 -10.42 5.87
N GLY A 50 -30.02 -10.58 6.72
CA GLY A 50 -30.05 -11.52 7.85
C GLY A 50 -29.76 -12.98 7.48
N SER A 51 -29.54 -13.28 6.22
CA SER A 51 -29.14 -14.61 5.78
C SER A 51 -27.67 -14.89 6.14
N ARG A 52 -27.32 -16.17 6.26
CA ARG A 52 -25.96 -16.60 6.57
C ARG A 52 -25.26 -17.07 5.32
N GLY A 53 -24.04 -16.58 5.14
CA GLY A 53 -23.15 -16.97 4.05
C GLY A 53 -21.80 -17.45 4.55
N LYS A 54 -20.97 -17.91 3.64
CA LYS A 54 -19.55 -18.17 3.87
C LYS A 54 -18.74 -17.53 2.77
N ILE A 55 -17.66 -16.87 3.14
CA ILE A 55 -16.69 -16.29 2.23
C ILE A 55 -15.36 -17.05 2.35
N LYS A 56 -14.70 -17.32 1.24
CA LYS A 56 -13.34 -17.88 1.29
C LYS A 56 -12.40 -16.87 1.95
N LYS A 57 -11.44 -17.35 2.71
CA LYS A 57 -10.40 -16.50 3.33
C LYS A 57 -9.67 -15.63 2.31
N SER A 58 -9.36 -16.19 1.12
CA SER A 58 -8.74 -15.44 0.03
C SER A 58 -9.60 -14.27 -0.44
N ASP A 59 -10.91 -14.49 -0.56
CA ASP A 59 -11.83 -13.47 -1.05
C ASP A 59 -12.04 -12.38 0.01
N LEU A 60 -12.16 -12.78 1.29
CA LEU A 60 -12.20 -11.83 2.40
C LEU A 60 -10.91 -11.02 2.49
N ALA A 61 -9.75 -11.67 2.35
CA ALA A 61 -8.46 -11.00 2.33
C ALA A 61 -8.36 -10.00 1.15
N ASN A 62 -8.90 -10.34 -0.02
CA ASN A 62 -8.97 -9.44 -1.18
C ASN A 62 -9.90 -8.24 -0.92
N VAL A 63 -11.06 -8.47 -0.33
CA VAL A 63 -11.97 -7.39 0.07
C VAL A 63 -11.30 -6.47 1.09
N MET A 64 -10.70 -7.03 2.14
CA MET A 64 -9.97 -6.26 3.14
C MET A 64 -8.78 -5.53 2.52
N ASN A 65 -8.02 -6.17 1.65
CA ASN A 65 -6.91 -5.52 0.95
C ASN A 65 -7.39 -4.37 0.05
N THR A 66 -8.56 -4.50 -0.57
CA THR A 66 -9.17 -3.43 -1.35
C THR A 66 -9.64 -2.26 -0.47
N LEU A 67 -10.20 -2.56 0.70
CA LEU A 67 -10.71 -1.55 1.63
C LEU A 67 -9.61 -0.88 2.44
N ILE A 68 -8.67 -1.68 2.95
CA ILE A 68 -7.64 -1.26 3.91
C ILE A 68 -6.29 -1.07 3.21
N GLY A 69 -5.97 -1.88 2.20
CA GLY A 69 -4.68 -1.84 1.49
C GLY A 69 -4.40 -0.50 0.81
N GLY A 70 -5.46 0.24 0.44
CA GLY A 70 -5.31 1.62 -0.03
C GLY A 70 -4.92 2.63 1.04
N LEU A 71 -4.94 2.27 2.32
CA LEU A 71 -4.55 3.15 3.44
C LEU A 71 -3.10 2.95 3.88
N PHE A 72 -2.46 1.87 3.44
CA PHE A 72 -1.11 1.51 3.87
C PHE A 72 -0.08 1.64 2.74
N PRO A 73 1.18 1.89 3.10
CA PRO A 73 2.30 1.79 2.15
C PRO A 73 2.39 0.38 1.56
N LYS A 74 2.75 0.29 0.29
CA LYS A 74 3.10 -0.98 -0.35
C LYS A 74 4.57 -1.29 -0.11
N LEU A 75 4.84 -2.51 0.33
CA LEU A 75 6.19 -3.03 0.53
C LEU A 75 6.62 -3.84 -0.71
N PHE A 76 7.78 -3.49 -1.25
CA PHE A 76 8.43 -4.19 -2.33
C PHE A 76 9.81 -4.66 -1.88
N SER A 77 10.14 -5.91 -2.19
CA SER A 77 11.50 -6.40 -2.04
C SER A 77 12.35 -5.93 -3.21
N THR A 78 13.54 -5.42 -2.93
CA THR A 78 14.50 -5.11 -3.99
C THR A 78 15.35 -6.34 -4.30
N PRO A 79 15.67 -6.60 -5.57
CA PRO A 79 16.50 -7.75 -5.93
C PRO A 79 17.91 -7.60 -5.35
N SER A 80 18.49 -8.71 -4.95
CA SER A 80 19.91 -8.79 -4.59
C SER A 80 20.77 -9.04 -5.83
N ALA A 81 20.64 -8.18 -6.82
CA ALA A 81 21.38 -8.33 -8.06
C ALA A 81 22.24 -7.10 -8.32
N GLY A 82 23.44 -7.33 -8.81
CA GLY A 82 24.31 -6.25 -9.26
C GLY A 82 23.66 -5.43 -10.39
N ASN A 83 24.06 -4.18 -10.47
CA ASN A 83 23.72 -3.28 -11.58
C ASN A 83 22.33 -2.64 -11.57
N VAL A 84 21.64 -2.61 -10.45
CA VAL A 84 20.37 -1.84 -10.33
C VAL A 84 20.69 -0.35 -10.31
N LYS A 85 20.27 0.37 -11.34
CA LYS A 85 20.47 1.82 -11.48
C LYS A 85 19.34 2.65 -10.88
N GLY A 86 18.18 2.03 -10.71
CA GLY A 86 17.03 2.70 -10.14
C GLY A 86 15.78 1.83 -10.12
N PHE A 87 14.69 2.48 -9.73
CA PHE A 87 13.38 1.84 -9.60
C PHE A 87 12.33 2.67 -10.32
N ILE A 88 11.57 2.04 -11.21
CA ILE A 88 10.38 2.64 -11.81
C ILE A 88 9.19 2.32 -10.92
N ILE A 89 8.48 3.34 -10.50
CA ILE A 89 7.31 3.28 -9.65
C ILE A 89 6.12 3.77 -10.48
N ARG A 90 5.17 2.89 -10.75
CA ARG A 90 3.96 3.22 -11.49
C ARG A 90 2.81 3.49 -10.55
N THR A 91 2.00 4.50 -10.87
CA THR A 91 0.84 4.87 -10.08
C THR A 91 -0.44 4.87 -10.90
N ALA A 92 -1.58 4.79 -10.22
CA ALA A 92 -2.90 5.01 -10.81
C ALA A 92 -3.33 6.49 -10.81
N ILE A 93 -2.41 7.42 -10.49
CA ILE A 93 -2.72 8.84 -10.44
C ILE A 93 -2.76 9.38 -11.87
N SER A 94 -3.95 9.62 -12.38
CA SER A 94 -4.14 10.19 -13.71
C SER A 94 -3.78 11.68 -13.76
N THR A 95 -3.30 12.13 -14.91
CA THR A 95 -3.13 13.56 -15.18
C THR A 95 -4.49 14.26 -15.29
N ALA A 96 -4.54 15.51 -14.85
CA ALA A 96 -5.66 16.43 -15.08
C ALA A 96 -5.12 17.85 -14.97
N GLN A 97 -6.00 18.80 -15.22
CA GLN A 97 -5.63 20.23 -15.18
C GLN A 97 -4.95 20.64 -13.86
N TYR A 98 -5.34 20.01 -12.76
CA TYR A 98 -4.74 20.24 -11.45
C TYR A 98 -4.55 18.95 -10.67
N ARG A 99 -3.33 18.69 -10.20
CA ARG A 99 -2.99 17.60 -9.27
C ARG A 99 -2.01 18.09 -8.21
N ALA A 100 -2.30 17.77 -6.97
CA ALA A 100 -1.34 17.77 -5.88
C ALA A 100 -1.03 16.31 -5.55
N ILE A 101 0.23 15.92 -5.69
CA ILE A 101 0.69 14.55 -5.53
C ILE A 101 1.68 14.52 -4.38
N ARG A 102 1.56 13.52 -3.51
CA ARG A 102 2.55 13.22 -2.49
C ARG A 102 3.02 11.79 -2.65
N LEU A 103 4.32 11.63 -2.83
CA LEU A 103 5.02 10.34 -2.75
C LEU A 103 5.78 10.28 -1.44
N GLN A 104 5.54 9.23 -0.65
CA GLN A 104 6.37 8.88 0.51
C GLN A 104 7.15 7.62 0.18
N CYS A 105 8.43 7.63 0.52
CA CYS A 105 9.34 6.53 0.28
C CYS A 105 10.14 6.24 1.54
N SER A 106 10.16 4.96 1.94
CA SER A 106 11.12 4.42 2.89
C SER A 106 11.91 3.34 2.16
N ILE A 107 13.20 3.51 2.10
CA ILE A 107 14.10 2.60 1.40
C ILE A 107 15.18 2.11 2.36
N GLY A 108 15.42 0.81 2.36
CA GLY A 108 16.50 0.20 3.11
C GLY A 108 17.21 -0.83 2.26
N PHE A 109 18.55 -0.71 2.19
CA PHE A 109 19.39 -1.69 1.54
C PHE A 109 20.21 -2.44 2.58
N ASN A 110 20.29 -3.76 2.39
CA ASN A 110 21.17 -4.60 3.17
C ASN A 110 22.59 -4.48 2.59
N GLN A 111 23.39 -3.62 3.19
CA GLN A 111 24.81 -3.48 2.94
C GLN A 111 25.57 -3.56 4.28
N ASN A 112 26.89 -3.61 4.24
CA ASN A 112 27.76 -3.72 5.43
C ASN A 112 27.45 -2.69 6.54
N ASN A 113 26.80 -1.58 6.17
CA ASN A 113 26.19 -0.64 7.10
C ASN A 113 24.75 -0.46 6.65
N MET A 114 23.79 -1.02 7.38
CA MET A 114 22.35 -0.85 7.09
C MET A 114 22.02 0.62 6.80
N SER A 115 21.71 0.91 5.55
CA SER A 115 21.36 2.26 5.11
C SER A 115 19.85 2.34 4.94
N ASN A 116 19.22 3.22 5.72
CA ASN A 116 17.80 3.53 5.62
C ASN A 116 17.62 4.99 5.28
N GLU A 117 16.72 5.28 4.37
CA GLU A 117 16.36 6.64 3.98
C GLU A 117 14.85 6.78 3.90
N ASN A 118 14.32 7.81 4.57
CA ASN A 118 12.92 8.18 4.53
C ASN A 118 12.80 9.59 3.97
N PHE A 119 11.97 9.73 2.97
CA PHE A 119 11.67 11.05 2.40
C PHE A 119 10.25 11.10 1.84
N SER A 120 9.76 12.32 1.65
CA SER A 120 8.54 12.58 0.91
C SER A 120 8.74 13.68 -0.11
N VAL A 121 8.09 13.50 -1.25
CA VAL A 121 8.06 14.48 -2.34
C VAL A 121 6.63 14.95 -2.53
N ASN A 122 6.43 16.26 -2.47
CA ASN A 122 5.16 16.89 -2.80
C ASN A 122 5.32 17.59 -4.14
N ILE A 123 4.42 17.29 -5.08
CA ILE A 123 4.46 17.79 -6.46
C ILE A 123 3.15 18.49 -6.76
N LYS A 124 3.25 19.68 -7.33
CA LYS A 124 2.14 20.40 -7.92
C LYS A 124 2.20 20.31 -9.43
N TYR A 125 1.15 19.75 -10.02
CA TYR A 125 0.95 19.71 -11.45
C TYR A 125 -0.23 20.62 -11.81
N TRP A 126 0.00 21.59 -12.70
CA TRP A 126 -0.95 22.62 -13.05
C TRP A 126 -0.86 22.94 -14.55
N GLU A 127 -2.01 23.08 -15.22
CA GLU A 127 -2.05 23.41 -16.65
C GLU A 127 -1.12 22.55 -17.51
N ASN A 128 -1.17 21.24 -17.29
CA ASN A 128 -0.36 20.25 -18.02
C ASN A 128 1.17 20.39 -17.87
N LYS A 129 1.66 20.99 -16.80
CA LYS A 129 3.08 21.10 -16.48
C LYS A 129 3.34 20.94 -14.98
N PHE A 130 4.55 20.54 -14.64
CA PHE A 130 5.05 20.54 -13.28
C PHE A 130 5.30 21.99 -12.84
N ALA A 131 4.56 22.46 -11.84
CA ALA A 131 4.58 23.85 -11.40
C ALA A 131 5.46 24.07 -10.17
N ASP A 132 5.50 23.10 -9.25
CA ASP A 132 6.29 23.17 -8.01
C ASP A 132 6.58 21.76 -7.51
N SER A 133 7.70 21.59 -6.79
CA SER A 133 8.04 20.37 -6.10
C SER A 133 8.81 20.67 -4.83
N ARG A 134 8.50 19.93 -3.76
CA ARG A 134 9.17 20.06 -2.45
C ARG A 134 9.55 18.70 -1.94
N LEU A 135 10.79 18.59 -1.48
CA LEU A 135 11.33 17.42 -0.82
C LEU A 135 11.35 17.65 0.69
N SER A 136 10.90 16.65 1.46
CA SER A 136 11.13 16.55 2.91
C SER A 136 11.86 15.25 3.19
N LYS A 137 12.96 15.33 3.95
CA LYS A 137 13.83 14.21 4.27
C LYS A 137 13.94 14.08 5.80
N GLU A 138 13.80 12.85 6.29
CA GLU A 138 13.77 12.59 7.75
C GLU A 138 15.14 12.18 8.31
N ASN A 139 15.98 11.52 7.51
CA ASN A 139 17.30 11.04 7.91
C ASN A 139 18.42 11.57 7.02
N TYR A 140 19.48 12.05 7.64
CA TYR A 140 20.62 12.70 6.96
C TYR A 140 21.85 11.81 6.81
N SER A 141 21.85 10.58 7.33
CA SER A 141 23.08 9.81 7.51
C SER A 141 23.66 9.17 6.25
N SER A 142 22.85 8.83 5.27
CA SER A 142 23.34 8.33 3.98
C SER A 142 22.28 8.56 2.91
N THR A 143 22.69 9.12 1.77
CA THR A 143 21.81 9.26 0.63
C THR A 143 21.87 8.00 -0.20
N ILE A 144 20.81 7.19 -0.15
CA ILE A 144 20.65 6.00 -0.98
C ILE A 144 20.25 6.38 -2.40
N CYS A 145 19.51 7.46 -2.52
CA CYS A 145 19.02 7.99 -3.78
C CYS A 145 19.57 9.39 -4.03
N ASN A 146 20.04 9.64 -5.26
CA ASN A 146 20.51 10.96 -5.64
C ASN A 146 19.38 11.87 -6.11
N TYR A 147 18.41 11.32 -6.83
CA TYR A 147 17.29 12.09 -7.38
C TYR A 147 16.09 11.22 -7.65
N ILE A 148 14.95 11.87 -7.77
CA ILE A 148 13.71 11.33 -8.30
C ILE A 148 13.35 12.08 -9.57
N VAL A 149 12.82 11.38 -10.57
CA VAL A 149 12.12 12.00 -11.71
C VAL A 149 10.66 11.62 -11.63
N CYS A 150 9.78 12.61 -11.55
CA CYS A 150 8.35 12.41 -11.76
C CYS A 150 8.05 12.73 -13.23
N TYR A 151 7.36 11.85 -13.92
CA TYR A 151 7.01 12.03 -15.32
C TYR A 151 5.59 11.55 -15.62
N VAL A 152 5.07 12.00 -16.75
CA VAL A 152 3.77 11.55 -17.27
C VAL A 152 4.03 10.43 -18.26
N ASP A 153 3.47 9.27 -17.99
CA ASP A 153 3.56 8.08 -18.84
C ASP A 153 2.60 8.17 -20.05
N ASN A 154 2.73 7.26 -21.01
CA ASN A 154 1.93 7.25 -22.23
C ASN A 154 0.42 7.05 -22.00
N ASP A 155 0.05 6.42 -20.89
CA ASP A 155 -1.35 6.24 -20.46
C ASP A 155 -1.93 7.45 -19.71
N ASN A 156 -1.21 8.58 -19.68
CA ASN A 156 -1.53 9.78 -18.93
C ASN A 156 -1.63 9.57 -17.41
N THR A 157 -0.84 8.65 -16.86
CA THR A 157 -0.64 8.52 -15.42
C THR A 157 0.73 9.06 -15.01
N PHE A 158 0.86 9.39 -13.70
CA PHE A 158 2.15 9.78 -13.14
C PHE A 158 2.94 8.54 -12.76
N SER A 159 4.19 8.51 -13.18
CA SER A 159 5.19 7.54 -12.77
C SER A 159 6.41 8.24 -12.18
N PHE A 160 7.18 7.49 -11.40
CA PHE A 160 8.39 7.99 -10.78
C PHE A 160 9.56 7.09 -11.13
N TYR A 161 10.69 7.67 -11.40
CA TYR A 161 11.97 6.98 -11.40
C TYR A 161 12.75 7.42 -10.17
N LEU A 162 13.17 6.46 -9.37
CA LEU A 162 14.00 6.65 -8.20
C LEU A 162 15.41 6.18 -8.52
N ASN A 163 16.37 7.08 -8.59
CA ASN A 163 17.76 6.72 -8.87
C ASN A 163 18.39 6.01 -7.67
N SER A 164 19.08 4.90 -7.91
CA SER A 164 19.85 4.20 -6.89
C SER A 164 21.32 4.63 -6.93
N LYS A 165 21.83 5.11 -5.82
CA LYS A 165 23.25 5.43 -5.65
C LYS A 165 24.13 4.17 -5.56
N TYR A 166 23.53 3.07 -5.10
CA TYR A 166 24.23 1.81 -4.88
C TYR A 166 23.72 0.74 -5.85
N PRO A 167 24.31 0.64 -7.05
CA PRO A 167 23.84 -0.32 -8.07
C PRO A 167 24.08 -1.77 -7.65
N ASN A 168 24.98 -2.05 -6.73
CA ASN A 168 25.38 -3.39 -6.29
C ASN A 168 24.97 -3.66 -4.84
N HIS A 169 23.70 -3.41 -4.49
CA HIS A 169 23.22 -3.72 -3.15
C HIS A 169 22.80 -5.18 -3.03
N SER A 170 22.89 -5.74 -1.83
CA SER A 170 22.56 -7.14 -1.51
C SER A 170 21.08 -7.38 -1.25
N GLY A 171 20.20 -6.64 -1.89
CA GLY A 171 18.78 -6.65 -1.64
C GLY A 171 18.37 -5.64 -0.58
N GLY A 172 17.08 -5.60 -0.29
CA GLY A 172 16.49 -4.68 0.65
C GLY A 172 15.01 -4.52 0.43
N TYR A 173 14.48 -3.36 0.80
CA TYR A 173 13.05 -3.05 0.64
C TYR A 173 12.82 -1.61 0.19
N LEU A 174 11.70 -1.42 -0.53
CA LEU A 174 11.06 -0.13 -0.73
C LEU A 174 9.66 -0.19 -0.16
N MET A 175 9.32 0.76 0.69
CA MET A 175 7.97 0.97 1.19
C MET A 175 7.45 2.28 0.61
N LEU A 176 6.39 2.20 -0.20
CA LEU A 176 5.91 3.27 -1.06
C LEU A 176 4.46 3.62 -0.77
N TYR A 177 4.18 4.92 -0.68
CA TYR A 177 2.84 5.46 -0.53
C TYR A 177 2.66 6.69 -1.41
N ALA A 178 1.76 6.63 -2.38
CA ALA A 178 1.46 7.76 -3.25
C ALA A 178 -0.03 8.10 -3.20
N ILE A 179 -0.32 9.36 -2.98
CA ILE A 179 -1.69 9.91 -2.95
C ILE A 179 -1.80 11.16 -3.82
N SER A 180 -3.03 11.47 -4.18
CA SER A 180 -3.35 12.72 -4.86
C SER A 180 -4.58 13.39 -4.23
N ASN A 181 -4.77 14.67 -4.55
CA ASN A 181 -5.93 15.45 -4.09
C ASN A 181 -7.30 14.95 -4.59
N VAL A 182 -7.34 13.95 -5.47
CA VAL A 182 -8.60 13.45 -6.08
C VAL A 182 -9.09 12.17 -5.44
N ASN A 183 -8.17 11.25 -5.11
CA ASN A 183 -8.53 9.92 -4.61
C ASN A 183 -8.40 9.81 -3.08
N GLY A 184 -8.35 10.94 -2.40
CA GLY A 184 -8.24 10.98 -0.94
C GLY A 184 -6.96 10.30 -0.42
N ASN A 185 -7.09 9.61 0.71
CA ASN A 185 -5.94 8.99 1.39
C ASN A 185 -5.60 7.57 0.88
N LYS A 186 -6.12 7.16 -0.26
CA LYS A 186 -5.82 5.82 -0.80
C LYS A 186 -4.49 5.81 -1.52
N ASN A 187 -3.66 4.81 -1.20
CA ASN A 187 -2.39 4.57 -1.88
C ASN A 187 -2.62 4.22 -3.36
N GLN A 188 -2.02 4.99 -4.24
CA GLN A 188 -2.16 4.88 -5.70
C GLN A 188 -0.99 4.14 -6.36
N ILE A 189 -0.06 3.57 -5.61
CA ILE A 189 1.04 2.77 -6.17
C ILE A 189 0.47 1.51 -6.82
N LEU A 190 0.80 1.26 -8.07
CA LEU A 190 0.47 0.04 -8.81
C LEU A 190 1.58 -0.99 -8.69
N SER A 191 2.79 -0.64 -9.13
CA SER A 191 3.93 -1.54 -9.18
C SER A 191 5.25 -0.80 -8.95
N MET A 192 6.29 -1.57 -8.69
CA MET A 192 7.67 -1.14 -8.66
C MET A 192 8.51 -2.16 -9.46
N GLU A 193 9.39 -1.65 -10.29
CA GLU A 193 10.32 -2.43 -11.11
C GLU A 193 11.75 -1.91 -10.92
N ALA A 194 12.69 -2.82 -10.65
CA ALA A 194 14.11 -2.48 -10.61
C ALA A 194 14.67 -2.47 -12.03
N VAL A 195 15.43 -1.43 -12.37
CA VAL A 195 15.99 -1.28 -13.73
C VAL A 195 17.51 -1.17 -13.69
N THR A 196 18.15 -1.69 -14.73
CA THR A 196 19.61 -1.69 -14.90
C THR A 196 20.14 -0.53 -15.75
N SER A 197 19.25 0.29 -16.30
CA SER A 197 19.58 1.52 -17.04
C SER A 197 19.23 2.75 -16.22
N GLU A 198 20.03 3.80 -16.35
CA GLU A 198 19.68 5.10 -15.80
C GLU A 198 18.54 5.74 -16.60
N TYR A 199 17.75 6.55 -15.93
CA TYR A 199 16.73 7.34 -16.58
C TYR A 199 17.37 8.40 -17.49
N VAL A 200 16.92 8.45 -18.72
CA VAL A 200 17.35 9.48 -19.67
C VAL A 200 16.47 10.71 -19.49
N ILE A 201 17.05 11.78 -18.97
CA ILE A 201 16.35 13.07 -18.83
C ILE A 201 15.95 13.57 -20.22
N GLY A 202 14.70 14.02 -20.36
CA GLY A 202 14.11 14.41 -21.64
C GLY A 202 13.46 13.27 -22.41
N SER A 203 13.43 12.06 -21.85
CA SER A 203 12.74 10.92 -22.50
C SER A 203 11.21 11.06 -22.51
N HIS A 204 10.66 11.86 -21.61
CA HIS A 204 9.24 12.18 -21.54
C HIS A 204 9.01 13.67 -21.75
N SER A 205 7.95 14.01 -22.49
CA SER A 205 7.62 15.42 -22.79
C SER A 205 7.24 16.24 -21.54
N LYS A 206 6.84 15.55 -20.48
CA LYS A 206 6.46 16.14 -19.20
C LYS A 206 7.16 15.38 -18.09
N GLU A 207 8.22 15.98 -17.59
CA GLU A 207 9.00 15.41 -16.49
C GLU A 207 9.52 16.49 -15.54
N ASN A 208 9.82 16.10 -14.32
CA ASN A 208 10.40 16.95 -13.30
C ASN A 208 11.41 16.16 -12.47
N LYS A 209 12.66 16.59 -12.51
CA LYS A 209 13.75 16.02 -11.72
C LYS A 209 13.87 16.74 -10.38
N ILE A 210 13.87 16.00 -9.30
CA ILE A 210 14.00 16.49 -7.92
C ILE A 210 15.24 15.86 -7.31
N THR A 211 16.22 16.69 -6.97
CA THR A 211 17.46 16.24 -6.32
C THR A 211 17.20 15.94 -4.84
N ILE A 212 17.72 14.82 -4.36
CA ILE A 212 17.56 14.36 -2.97
C ILE A 212 18.83 14.66 -2.14
N SER A 213 19.95 14.85 -2.80
CA SER A 213 21.28 15.12 -2.16
C SER A 213 21.35 16.46 -1.45
#